data_47c3237bf296f5005179a28a650f3c7c
#
_entry.id   47c3237bf296f5005179a28a650f3c7c
#
_cell.length_a   1.000
_cell.length_b   1.000
_cell.length_c   1.000
_cell.angle_alpha   90.00
_cell.angle_beta   90.00
_cell.angle_gamma   90.00
#
_symmetry.space_group_name_H-M   'P 1'
#
loop_
_entity.id
_entity.type
_entity.pdbx_description
1 polymer ?
#
loop_
_entity_poly.entity_id
_entity_poly.type
_entity_poly.pdbx_seq_one_letter_code
_entity_poly.pdbx_strand_id
1 'polypeptide(L)'
;VLETGWNPRVLRTPTSPSEVVRAIRSSLLHAGEDRKKFLTNIEKKMLVSQSNCDWVKVTALGGFREVGRSCTLLQTPKSNILVDCGINVDSSDPSRMYPYLSAMNLPLDQIDAVILTHAHLDHSGFIPYLYAYGYDGPLYCTPATRDLIVLLQQWARDQLLFQK
;
A
#
# COMPACT_ATOMS: atom_id res chain seq x y z
N VAL A 1 -17.32 23.14 22.98
CA VAL A 1 -18.11 24.14 22.25
C VAL A 1 -17.10 24.99 21.53
N LEU A 2 -17.11 24.89 20.27
CA LEU A 2 -16.14 25.56 19.45
C LEU A 2 -16.67 26.94 19.08
N GLU A 3 -15.81 27.91 19.06
CA GLU A 3 -16.08 29.28 18.68
C GLU A 3 -16.73 29.45 17.29
N THR A 4 -16.73 28.35 16.49
CA THR A 4 -17.36 28.28 15.17
C THR A 4 -18.88 28.13 15.19
N GLY A 5 -19.51 28.02 16.37
CA GLY A 5 -20.95 27.81 16.49
C GLY A 5 -21.46 26.46 15.94
N TRP A 6 -20.56 25.54 15.55
CA TRP A 6 -20.94 24.24 15.03
C TRP A 6 -21.46 23.35 16.17
N ASN A 7 -22.73 22.95 16.08
CA ASN A 7 -23.37 22.05 17.04
C ASN A 7 -23.75 20.75 16.31
N PRO A 8 -22.97 19.66 16.45
CA PRO A 8 -23.28 18.40 15.82
C PRO A 8 -24.59 17.84 16.38
N ARG A 9 -25.58 17.67 15.51
CA ARG A 9 -26.82 16.98 15.87
C ARG A 9 -26.71 15.54 15.50
N VAL A 10 -26.92 14.66 16.46
CA VAL A 10 -27.18 13.23 16.17
C VAL A 10 -28.56 13.14 15.54
N LEU A 11 -28.61 13.03 14.22
CA LEU A 11 -29.86 13.01 13.45
C LEU A 11 -30.63 11.69 13.57
N ARG A 12 -29.95 10.58 13.87
CA ARG A 12 -30.56 9.27 14.14
C ARG A 12 -29.63 8.42 15.01
N THR A 13 -30.17 7.79 16.01
CA THR A 13 -29.60 6.61 16.65
C THR A 13 -29.98 5.39 15.80
N PRO A 14 -29.02 4.62 15.28
CA PRO A 14 -29.37 3.39 14.56
C PRO A 14 -30.05 2.42 15.54
N THR A 15 -31.28 2.07 15.27
CA THR A 15 -32.10 1.20 16.14
C THR A 15 -31.64 -0.25 16.14
N SER A 16 -31.09 -0.74 15.05
CA SER A 16 -30.40 -2.04 14.97
C SER A 16 -29.57 -2.10 13.67
N PRO A 17 -28.46 -2.84 13.66
CA PRO A 17 -27.73 -3.09 12.41
C PRO A 17 -28.62 -3.88 11.44
N SER A 18 -28.64 -3.49 10.15
CA SER A 18 -29.30 -4.24 9.11
C SER A 18 -28.75 -5.69 9.05
N GLU A 19 -29.52 -6.61 8.45
CA GLU A 19 -29.05 -8.00 8.27
C GLU A 19 -27.73 -8.07 7.50
N VAL A 20 -27.54 -7.21 6.51
CA VAL A 20 -26.30 -7.09 5.75
C VAL A 20 -25.12 -6.70 6.66
N VAL A 21 -25.30 -5.70 7.52
CA VAL A 21 -24.25 -5.27 8.46
C VAL A 21 -23.94 -6.39 9.46
N ARG A 22 -24.94 -7.14 9.93
CA ARG A 22 -24.75 -8.31 10.81
C ARG A 22 -23.98 -9.43 10.11
N ALA A 23 -24.32 -9.73 8.86
CA ALA A 23 -23.64 -10.75 8.07
C ALA A 23 -22.17 -10.36 7.80
N ILE A 24 -21.92 -9.12 7.40
CA ILE A 24 -20.55 -8.59 7.21
C ILE A 24 -19.76 -8.66 8.52
N ARG A 25 -20.35 -8.22 9.63
CA ARG A 25 -19.67 -8.26 10.94
C ARG A 25 -19.37 -9.68 11.39
N SER A 26 -20.28 -10.63 11.19
CA SER A 26 -20.06 -12.04 11.47
C SER A 26 -18.92 -12.62 10.61
N SER A 27 -18.91 -12.32 9.33
CA SER A 27 -17.85 -12.74 8.40
C SER A 27 -16.48 -12.17 8.78
N LEU A 28 -16.44 -10.88 9.15
CA LEU A 28 -15.19 -10.22 9.60
C LEU A 28 -14.69 -10.80 10.92
N LEU A 29 -15.58 -11.16 11.87
CA LEU A 29 -15.20 -11.79 13.13
C LEU A 29 -14.64 -13.20 12.89
N HIS A 30 -15.26 -13.98 11.99
CA HIS A 30 -14.77 -15.32 11.62
C HIS A 30 -13.38 -15.24 10.96
N ALA A 31 -13.20 -14.33 10.02
CA ALA A 31 -11.89 -14.06 9.42
C ALA A 31 -10.86 -13.53 10.42
N GLY A 32 -11.30 -12.97 11.54
CA GLY A 32 -10.43 -12.50 12.64
C GLY A 32 -9.69 -13.63 13.34
N GLU A 33 -10.35 -14.75 13.61
CA GLU A 33 -9.74 -15.92 14.24
C GLU A 33 -8.71 -16.60 13.31
N ASP A 34 -9.04 -16.72 12.02
CA ASP A 34 -8.12 -17.30 11.06
C ASP A 34 -6.88 -16.42 10.84
N ARG A 35 -7.06 -15.09 10.82
CA ARG A 35 -5.93 -14.13 10.83
C ARG A 35 -5.09 -14.27 12.09
N LYS A 36 -5.70 -14.40 13.25
CA LYS A 36 -4.97 -14.58 14.51
C LYS A 36 -4.15 -15.86 14.50
N LYS A 37 -4.73 -16.98 14.05
CA LYS A 37 -4.01 -18.25 13.88
C LYS A 37 -2.85 -18.11 12.89
N PHE A 38 -3.09 -17.44 11.76
CA PHE A 38 -2.06 -17.19 10.76
C PHE A 38 -0.91 -16.36 11.33
N LEU A 39 -1.22 -15.24 12.00
CA LEU A 39 -0.20 -14.39 12.64
C LEU A 39 0.57 -15.13 13.74
N THR A 40 -0.10 -15.93 14.58
CA THR A 40 0.57 -16.75 15.58
C THR A 40 1.50 -17.79 14.95
N ASN A 41 1.13 -18.36 13.80
CA ASN A 41 1.99 -19.29 13.09
C ASN A 41 3.22 -18.59 12.47
N ILE A 42 3.04 -17.38 11.95
CA ILE A 42 4.16 -16.56 11.48
C ILE A 42 5.09 -16.20 12.62
N GLU A 43 4.55 -15.72 13.75
CA GLU A 43 5.31 -15.41 14.96
C GLU A 43 6.17 -16.60 15.40
N LYS A 44 5.57 -17.79 15.51
CA LYS A 44 6.32 -19.01 15.83
C LYS A 44 7.44 -19.29 14.83
N LYS A 45 7.18 -19.13 13.53
CA LYS A 45 8.21 -19.33 12.49
C LYS A 45 9.32 -18.28 12.56
N MET A 46 8.98 -17.01 12.87
CA MET A 46 9.97 -15.95 13.04
C MET A 46 10.85 -16.17 14.28
N LEU A 47 10.27 -16.64 15.37
CA LEU A 47 11.01 -16.93 16.61
C LEU A 47 11.92 -18.16 16.47
N VAL A 48 11.57 -19.14 15.62
CA VAL A 48 12.37 -20.37 15.39
C VAL A 48 13.40 -20.18 14.27
N SER A 49 13.14 -19.30 13.32
CA SER A 49 14.07 -18.98 12.23
C SER A 49 15.14 -18.03 12.77
N GLN A 50 16.25 -18.58 13.23
CA GLN A 50 17.52 -17.83 13.20
C GLN A 50 17.85 -17.60 11.74
N SER A 51 17.25 -16.57 11.14
CA SER A 51 17.72 -16.08 9.85
C SER A 51 19.15 -15.58 10.09
N ASN A 52 20.13 -16.18 9.44
CA ASN A 52 21.48 -15.64 9.31
C ASN A 52 21.44 -14.36 8.44
N CYS A 53 20.59 -13.41 8.84
CA CYS A 53 20.50 -12.11 8.21
C CYS A 53 21.36 -11.17 9.03
N ASP A 54 22.57 -10.91 8.55
CA ASP A 54 23.55 -10.10 9.27
C ASP A 54 23.11 -8.62 9.36
N TRP A 55 22.22 -8.18 8.45
CA TRP A 55 21.71 -6.83 8.43
C TRP A 55 20.37 -6.72 7.69
N VAL A 56 19.60 -5.71 8.05
CA VAL A 56 18.40 -5.24 7.32
C VAL A 56 18.55 -3.74 7.11
N LYS A 57 18.41 -3.30 5.87
CA LYS A 57 18.45 -1.89 5.51
C LYS A 57 17.08 -1.45 5.00
N VAL A 58 16.58 -0.35 5.53
CA VAL A 58 15.35 0.30 5.09
C VAL A 58 15.73 1.64 4.48
N THR A 59 15.34 1.85 3.22
CA THR A 59 15.56 3.11 2.52
C THR A 59 14.22 3.76 2.20
N ALA A 60 14.00 4.95 2.73
CA ALA A 60 12.83 5.77 2.44
C ALA A 60 12.98 6.43 1.06
N LEU A 61 12.13 6.06 0.11
CA LEU A 61 12.15 6.60 -1.24
C LEU A 61 11.03 7.63 -1.49
N GLY A 62 10.02 7.65 -0.61
CA GLY A 62 8.91 8.62 -0.64
C GLY A 62 7.91 8.34 0.46
N GLY A 63 6.97 9.28 0.72
CA GLY A 63 5.94 9.14 1.75
C GLY A 63 6.39 9.38 3.19
N PHE A 64 7.64 9.79 3.41
CA PHE A 64 8.17 10.06 4.74
C PHE A 64 8.10 11.57 5.05
N ARG A 65 7.36 11.92 6.11
CA ARG A 65 7.06 13.31 6.52
C ARG A 65 6.31 14.12 5.46
N GLU A 66 5.63 13.44 4.55
CA GLU A 66 4.78 14.01 3.51
C GLU A 66 3.63 13.06 3.20
N VAL A 67 2.58 13.54 2.55
CA VAL A 67 1.49 12.73 1.99
C VAL A 67 1.80 12.45 0.51
N GLY A 68 1.54 11.24 0.08
CA GLY A 68 1.74 10.82 -1.31
C GLY A 68 3.07 10.13 -1.58
N ARG A 69 3.19 9.55 -2.77
CA ARG A 69 4.35 8.81 -3.29
C ARG A 69 5.00 7.81 -2.32
N SER A 70 4.20 7.09 -1.55
CA SER A 70 4.70 6.09 -0.61
C SER A 70 5.58 5.06 -1.32
N CYS A 71 6.81 4.91 -0.85
CA CYS A 71 7.77 3.97 -1.45
C CYS A 71 8.91 3.69 -0.46
N THR A 72 9.10 2.42 -0.14
CA THR A 72 10.12 1.98 0.81
C THR A 72 10.88 0.78 0.25
N LEU A 73 12.19 0.86 0.20
CA LEU A 73 13.05 -0.27 -0.16
C LEU A 73 13.54 -0.98 1.10
N LEU A 74 13.25 -2.26 1.20
CA LEU A 74 13.75 -3.16 2.23
C LEU A 74 14.81 -4.09 1.64
N GLN A 75 16.01 -4.04 2.17
CA GLN A 75 17.13 -4.85 1.69
C GLN A 75 17.68 -5.75 2.79
N THR A 76 18.02 -6.94 2.42
CA THR A 76 18.76 -7.91 3.22
C THR A 76 19.95 -8.42 2.39
N PRO A 77 20.88 -9.21 2.93
CA PRO A 77 21.95 -9.83 2.14
C PRO A 77 21.46 -10.71 0.97
N LYS A 78 20.18 -11.11 1.00
CA LYS A 78 19.62 -12.09 0.05
C LYS A 78 18.44 -11.57 -0.76
N SER A 79 17.88 -10.41 -0.41
CA SER A 79 16.64 -9.93 -1.04
C SER A 79 16.50 -8.42 -1.01
N ASN A 80 15.94 -7.88 -2.09
CA ASN A 80 15.57 -6.49 -2.27
C ASN A 80 14.06 -6.43 -2.52
N ILE A 81 13.30 -5.88 -1.59
CA ILE A 81 11.85 -5.83 -1.65
C ILE A 81 11.40 -4.38 -1.65
N LEU A 82 10.57 -4.01 -2.60
CA LEU A 82 9.93 -2.70 -2.63
C LEU A 82 8.55 -2.80 -1.98
N VAL A 83 8.29 -1.95 -1.00
CA VAL A 83 6.98 -1.85 -0.35
C VAL A 83 6.32 -0.56 -0.81
N ASP A 84 5.23 -0.70 -1.52
CA ASP A 84 4.52 0.35 -2.25
C ASP A 84 5.40 1.05 -3.32
N CYS A 85 4.77 1.68 -4.27
CA CYS A 85 5.39 2.59 -5.22
C CYS A 85 4.32 3.54 -5.77
N GLY A 86 4.06 4.60 -5.03
CA GLY A 86 2.96 5.52 -5.29
C GLY A 86 3.38 6.78 -6.02
N ILE A 87 2.39 7.63 -6.28
CA ILE A 87 2.57 8.99 -6.79
C ILE A 87 1.95 9.99 -5.83
N ASN A 88 2.44 11.21 -5.85
CA ASN A 88 1.80 12.33 -5.17
C ASN A 88 0.90 13.06 -6.18
N VAL A 89 -0.39 12.79 -6.13
CA VAL A 89 -1.40 13.35 -7.06
C VAL A 89 -1.67 14.84 -6.84
N ASP A 90 -1.38 15.35 -5.65
CA ASP A 90 -1.63 16.74 -5.27
C ASP A 90 -0.44 17.66 -5.62
N SER A 91 0.69 17.10 -6.00
CA SER A 91 1.88 17.88 -6.34
C SER A 91 1.91 18.25 -7.82
N SER A 92 2.03 19.53 -8.12
CA SER A 92 2.36 20.04 -9.46
C SER A 92 3.85 20.07 -9.76
N ASP A 93 4.70 19.83 -8.75
CA ASP A 93 6.16 19.78 -8.90
C ASP A 93 6.59 18.35 -9.26
N PRO A 94 7.13 18.11 -10.48
CA PRO A 94 7.59 16.80 -10.91
C PRO A 94 8.60 16.16 -9.96
N SER A 95 9.43 16.95 -9.29
CA SER A 95 10.43 16.45 -8.35
C SER A 95 9.81 15.85 -7.08
N ARG A 96 8.56 16.21 -6.79
CA ARG A 96 7.79 15.76 -5.63
C ARG A 96 6.66 14.81 -5.98
N MET A 97 6.40 14.60 -7.26
CA MET A 97 5.30 13.75 -7.76
C MET A 97 5.66 12.27 -7.64
N TYR A 98 6.91 11.90 -7.88
CA TYR A 98 7.37 10.52 -7.98
C TYR A 98 8.33 10.13 -6.85
N PRO A 99 8.43 8.82 -6.52
CA PRO A 99 9.41 8.34 -5.55
C PRO A 99 10.84 8.58 -6.05
N TYR A 100 11.78 8.76 -5.13
CA TYR A 100 13.20 8.94 -5.42
C TYR A 100 13.90 7.61 -5.72
N LEU A 101 13.53 6.94 -6.82
CA LEU A 101 14.11 5.64 -7.19
C LEU A 101 15.62 5.70 -7.43
N SER A 102 16.14 6.84 -7.84
CA SER A 102 17.60 7.06 -7.98
C SER A 102 18.37 6.87 -6.66
N ALA A 103 17.72 7.05 -5.52
CA ALA A 103 18.33 6.84 -4.21
C ALA A 103 18.49 5.35 -3.83
N MET A 104 17.92 4.43 -4.61
CA MET A 104 18.09 3.00 -4.36
C MET A 104 19.53 2.54 -4.56
N ASN A 105 20.28 3.15 -5.50
CA ASN A 105 21.54 2.66 -6.01
C ASN A 105 21.49 1.18 -6.44
N LEU A 106 20.35 0.79 -7.01
CA LEU A 106 20.01 -0.58 -7.37
C LEU A 106 19.23 -0.53 -8.69
N PRO A 107 19.60 -1.30 -9.71
CA PRO A 107 18.81 -1.49 -10.92
C PRO A 107 17.45 -2.15 -10.61
N LEU A 108 16.43 -1.87 -11.43
CA LEU A 108 15.07 -2.38 -11.19
C LEU A 108 14.98 -3.91 -11.33
N ASP A 109 15.81 -4.51 -12.17
CA ASP A 109 15.93 -5.96 -12.37
C ASP A 109 16.50 -6.71 -11.15
N GLN A 110 17.05 -5.98 -10.18
CA GLN A 110 17.53 -6.56 -8.91
C GLN A 110 16.51 -6.43 -7.78
N ILE A 111 15.30 -5.95 -8.06
CA ILE A 111 14.19 -5.99 -7.11
C ILE A 111 13.52 -7.35 -7.21
N ASP A 112 13.57 -8.13 -6.15
CA ASP A 112 13.01 -9.48 -6.11
C ASP A 112 11.48 -9.51 -6.07
N ALA A 113 10.87 -8.50 -5.44
CA ALA A 113 9.42 -8.39 -5.33
C ALA A 113 8.96 -6.97 -5.01
N VAL A 114 7.74 -6.65 -5.44
CA VAL A 114 6.98 -5.48 -4.97
C VAL A 114 5.83 -5.98 -4.10
N ILE A 115 5.67 -5.40 -2.92
CA ILE A 115 4.53 -5.65 -2.03
C ILE A 115 3.67 -4.40 -2.01
N LEU A 116 2.41 -4.51 -2.44
CA LEU A 116 1.45 -3.42 -2.39
C LEU A 116 0.54 -3.57 -1.18
N THR A 117 0.56 -2.57 -0.30
CA THR A 117 -0.23 -2.57 0.93
C THR A 117 -1.71 -2.38 0.64
N HIS A 118 -2.05 -1.44 -0.24
CA HIS A 118 -3.42 -1.18 -0.67
C HIS A 118 -3.46 -0.40 -2.01
N ALA A 119 -4.67 -0.19 -2.56
CA ALA A 119 -4.83 0.22 -3.95
C ALA A 119 -4.74 1.74 -4.20
N HIS A 120 -4.69 2.60 -3.19
CA HIS A 120 -4.65 4.05 -3.39
C HIS A 120 -3.46 4.47 -4.26
N LEU A 121 -3.63 5.51 -5.08
CA LEU A 121 -2.62 5.93 -6.06
C LEU A 121 -1.33 6.44 -5.42
N ASP A 122 -1.40 6.99 -4.23
CA ASP A 122 -0.23 7.39 -3.43
C ASP A 122 0.60 6.22 -2.92
N HIS A 123 0.11 4.97 -3.10
CA HIS A 123 0.79 3.71 -2.83
C HIS A 123 1.02 2.87 -4.08
N SER A 124 0.16 2.97 -5.09
CA SER A 124 0.17 2.10 -6.27
C SER A 124 0.49 2.80 -7.58
N GLY A 125 0.38 4.12 -7.63
CA GLY A 125 0.32 4.89 -8.87
C GLY A 125 1.55 4.81 -9.77
N PHE A 126 2.73 4.53 -9.21
CA PHE A 126 3.96 4.38 -9.99
C PHE A 126 4.24 2.93 -10.43
N ILE A 127 3.50 1.94 -9.92
CA ILE A 127 3.72 0.52 -10.24
C ILE A 127 3.72 0.23 -11.74
N PRO A 128 2.78 0.74 -12.57
CA PRO A 128 2.82 0.51 -14.01
C PRO A 128 4.10 1.03 -14.68
N TYR A 129 4.66 2.12 -14.15
CA TYR A 129 5.92 2.67 -14.66
C TYR A 129 7.13 1.82 -14.27
N LEU A 130 7.12 1.15 -13.11
CA LEU A 130 8.16 0.18 -12.77
C LEU A 130 8.29 -0.90 -13.84
N TYR A 131 7.16 -1.50 -14.27
CA TYR A 131 7.14 -2.48 -15.35
C TYR A 131 7.57 -1.88 -16.69
N ALA A 132 7.14 -0.66 -16.99
CA ALA A 132 7.55 0.03 -18.23
C ALA A 132 9.06 0.35 -18.25
N TYR A 133 9.69 0.52 -17.09
CA TYR A 133 11.12 0.80 -16.95
C TYR A 133 11.98 -0.45 -16.73
N GLY A 134 11.40 -1.66 -16.83
CA GLY A 134 12.17 -2.90 -16.84
C GLY A 134 12.10 -3.75 -15.57
N TYR A 135 11.23 -3.43 -14.62
CA TYR A 135 10.90 -4.38 -13.56
C TYR A 135 10.05 -5.51 -14.15
N ASP A 136 10.42 -6.76 -13.94
CA ASP A 136 9.72 -7.95 -14.43
C ASP A 136 9.35 -8.93 -13.31
N GLY A 137 9.61 -8.56 -12.06
CA GLY A 137 9.34 -9.37 -10.89
C GLY A 137 7.87 -9.43 -10.46
N PRO A 138 7.55 -10.22 -9.43
CA PRO A 138 6.20 -10.39 -8.94
C PRO A 138 5.70 -9.17 -8.12
N LEU A 139 4.40 -8.88 -8.26
CA LEU A 139 3.65 -7.96 -7.43
C LEU A 139 2.73 -8.74 -6.49
N TYR A 140 2.93 -8.58 -5.19
CA TYR A 140 2.11 -9.20 -4.15
C TYR A 140 1.15 -8.20 -3.53
N CYS A 141 -0.12 -8.55 -3.47
CA CYS A 141 -1.15 -7.77 -2.79
C CYS A 141 -2.32 -8.67 -2.36
N THR A 142 -3.27 -8.11 -1.62
CA THR A 142 -4.51 -8.84 -1.31
C THR A 142 -5.41 -8.93 -2.55
N PRO A 143 -6.31 -9.93 -2.64
CA PRO A 143 -7.27 -10.03 -3.75
C PRO A 143 -8.12 -8.76 -3.92
N ALA A 144 -8.59 -8.17 -2.84
CA ALA A 144 -9.35 -6.92 -2.89
C ALA A 144 -8.53 -5.76 -3.43
N THR A 145 -7.26 -5.65 -3.04
CA THR A 145 -6.34 -4.64 -3.55
C THR A 145 -6.10 -4.83 -5.05
N ARG A 146 -5.91 -6.06 -5.51
CA ARG A 146 -5.74 -6.39 -6.93
C ARG A 146 -6.93 -5.91 -7.77
N ASP A 147 -8.14 -6.20 -7.32
CA ASP A 147 -9.36 -5.86 -8.07
C ASP A 147 -9.56 -4.33 -8.13
N LEU A 148 -9.25 -3.63 -7.03
CA LEU A 148 -9.33 -2.17 -6.97
C LEU A 148 -8.24 -1.46 -7.78
N ILE A 149 -6.99 -1.97 -7.77
CA ILE A 149 -5.88 -1.32 -8.49
C ILE A 149 -6.13 -1.30 -10.00
N VAL A 150 -6.72 -2.35 -10.57
CA VAL A 150 -7.07 -2.40 -11.98
C VAL A 150 -8.02 -1.26 -12.35
N LEU A 151 -9.05 -1.02 -11.56
CA LEU A 151 -10.01 0.05 -11.77
C LEU A 151 -9.38 1.43 -11.61
N LEU A 152 -8.59 1.64 -10.56
CA LEU A 152 -7.94 2.94 -10.29
C LEU A 152 -6.90 3.30 -11.35
N GLN A 153 -6.10 2.34 -11.81
CA GLN A 153 -5.12 2.56 -12.87
C GLN A 153 -5.79 2.85 -14.22
N GLN A 154 -6.89 2.18 -14.53
CA GLN A 154 -7.67 2.45 -15.72
C GLN A 154 -8.27 3.86 -15.68
N TRP A 155 -8.89 4.24 -14.57
CA TRP A 155 -9.42 5.57 -14.35
C TRP A 155 -8.34 6.66 -14.48
N ALA A 156 -7.18 6.48 -13.82
CA ALA A 156 -6.07 7.43 -13.88
C ALA A 156 -5.54 7.61 -15.32
N ARG A 157 -5.41 6.52 -16.07
CA ARG A 157 -5.03 6.56 -17.48
C ARG A 157 -6.03 7.35 -18.31
N ASP A 158 -7.33 7.12 -18.10
CA ASP A 158 -8.38 7.79 -18.87
C ASP A 158 -8.38 9.29 -18.58
N GLN A 159 -8.18 9.73 -17.33
CA GLN A 159 -8.03 11.15 -17.00
C GLN A 159 -6.85 11.82 -17.73
N LEU A 160 -5.72 11.13 -17.84
CA LEU A 160 -4.54 11.64 -18.57
C LEU A 160 -4.77 11.77 -20.09
N LEU A 161 -5.65 10.96 -20.66
CA LEU A 161 -6.02 11.04 -22.08
C LEU A 161 -6.99 12.21 -22.39
N PHE A 162 -7.79 12.64 -21.42
CA PHE A 162 -8.71 13.79 -21.56
C PHE A 162 -8.05 15.16 -21.32
N GLN A 163 -6.81 15.20 -20.84
CA GLN A 163 -6.06 16.46 -20.65
C GLN A 163 -5.21 16.87 -21.86
N LYS A 164 -5.32 16.16 -22.99
CA LYS A 164 -4.75 16.51 -24.29
C LYS A 164 -5.82 17.12 -25.19
#